data_74de74264981fc66f4fc27352d5025ba
#
_entry.id   74de74264981fc66f4fc27352d5025ba
#
_cell.length_a   1.000
_cell.length_b   1.000
_cell.length_c   1.000
_cell.angle_alpha   90.00
_cell.angle_beta   90.00
_cell.angle_gamma   90.00
#
_symmetry.space_group_name_H-M   'P 1'
#
loop_
_entity.id
_entity.type
_entity.pdbx_description
1 polymer ?
#
loop_
_entity_poly.entity_id
_entity_poly.type
_entity_poly.pdbx_seq_one_letter_code
_entity_poly.pdbx_strand_id
1 'polypeptide(L)'
;MLTPSASSAYRRFSNRPFLVVDWMTTGVVLSEVSTSSGQVRILRSCYEPWPAGLEPFTSPEATGQFLKSVCNAGHFPTSAVAVSVPRRDVSFKLMELPNVSDNELGPVLSLQIESRAQANSQPVAWDILPHQVPQAATNRHVTLVTVSTPVIQAIQKASATAGWNHLVITSGDLLIPCVDAETIHEWTLYIQANRAKLELLLCHNGFPVAGQATAMPTQSQDGNMLSSINAAAVQSMAARLMASCPPEWKAADSSVSVIACGTFAEEIVKILGDADINVSLLKSDERSLRVLGVARSLMKQPAESRSTPQCRIDFLRPRSADPRTAARKRRGIRLTLAASAIVGCGLMVVWSEYTSLQNQLTEVETQRQQMQQYVDRGKDVVGQWEYVSRWQHESLAANQEIAALAEVLPSRERLILTRLQLENLVDAKNGMLRVDGLCEDVEDVLTMNSAILEKSDHYDLRPQGIEPASADSDFPSRFRIEAELKDRSKTANTEESR
;
A
#
# COMPACT_ATOMS: atom_id res chain seq x y z
N MET A 1 1.94 -22.00 4.74
CA MET A 1 2.09 -22.09 3.27
C MET A 1 3.46 -21.55 2.86
N LEU A 2 4.32 -22.36 2.25
CA LEU A 2 5.65 -21.97 1.83
C LEU A 2 5.52 -21.11 0.56
N THR A 3 5.82 -19.83 0.64
CA THR A 3 5.90 -18.96 -0.55
C THR A 3 7.02 -19.47 -1.48
N PRO A 4 6.71 -19.80 -2.74
CA PRO A 4 7.74 -20.24 -3.69
C PRO A 4 8.78 -19.13 -3.90
N SER A 5 10.05 -19.51 -4.13
CA SER A 5 11.11 -18.52 -4.41
C SER A 5 10.73 -17.68 -5.64
N ALA A 6 11.08 -16.39 -5.67
CA ALA A 6 10.77 -15.50 -6.77
C ALA A 6 11.14 -16.11 -8.13
N SER A 7 12.31 -16.79 -8.24
CA SER A 7 12.74 -17.48 -9.46
C SER A 7 11.81 -18.63 -9.91
N SER A 8 11.12 -19.31 -8.98
CA SER A 8 10.20 -20.41 -9.32
C SER A 8 8.83 -19.89 -9.76
N ALA A 9 8.40 -18.74 -9.26
CA ALA A 9 7.14 -18.13 -9.63
C ALA A 9 7.14 -17.71 -11.12
N TYR A 10 8.25 -17.13 -11.59
CA TYR A 10 8.37 -16.66 -12.98
C TYR A 10 8.65 -17.75 -14.00
N ARG A 11 9.16 -18.92 -13.60
CA ARG A 11 9.34 -20.07 -14.53
C ARG A 11 8.05 -20.53 -15.19
N ARG A 12 6.91 -20.27 -14.57
CA ARG A 12 5.60 -20.66 -15.10
C ARG A 12 5.12 -19.78 -16.25
N PHE A 13 5.64 -18.56 -16.34
CA PHE A 13 5.36 -17.64 -17.44
C PHE A 13 6.25 -17.89 -18.67
N SER A 14 7.29 -18.72 -18.56
CA SER A 14 8.26 -18.95 -19.63
C SER A 14 7.98 -20.18 -20.50
N ASN A 15 7.20 -21.15 -20.05
CA ASN A 15 7.10 -22.46 -20.70
C ASN A 15 5.67 -22.86 -21.12
N ARG A 16 4.68 -22.06 -20.80
CA ARG A 16 3.26 -22.34 -21.10
C ARG A 16 2.54 -21.04 -21.40
N PRO A 17 1.47 -21.09 -22.20
CA PRO A 17 0.57 -19.93 -22.32
C PRO A 17 0.07 -19.50 -20.93
N PHE A 18 -0.01 -18.21 -20.72
CA PHE A 18 -0.49 -17.59 -19.50
C PHE A 18 -1.45 -16.44 -19.82
N LEU A 19 -2.20 -16.01 -18.82
CA LEU A 19 -3.17 -14.95 -18.96
C LEU A 19 -2.56 -13.61 -18.51
N VAL A 20 -2.68 -12.61 -19.35
CA VAL A 20 -2.49 -11.20 -18.98
C VAL A 20 -3.87 -10.55 -18.90
N VAL A 21 -4.15 -9.94 -17.77
CA VAL A 21 -5.41 -9.26 -17.47
C VAL A 21 -5.11 -7.77 -17.30
N ASP A 22 -5.51 -6.99 -18.29
CA ASP A 22 -5.39 -5.53 -18.20
C ASP A 22 -6.66 -4.95 -17.61
N TRP A 23 -6.54 -4.50 -16.36
CA TRP A 23 -7.66 -3.96 -15.58
C TRP A 23 -7.85 -2.49 -15.92
N MET A 24 -8.92 -2.19 -16.62
CA MET A 24 -9.22 -0.83 -17.07
C MET A 24 -10.36 -0.22 -16.25
N THR A 25 -10.56 1.09 -16.37
CA THR A 25 -11.68 1.80 -15.74
C THR A 25 -13.03 1.31 -16.25
N THR A 26 -13.12 1.03 -17.56
CA THR A 26 -14.39 0.74 -18.25
C THR A 26 -14.65 -0.75 -18.43
N GLY A 27 -13.67 -1.59 -18.14
CA GLY A 27 -13.78 -3.03 -18.37
C GLY A 27 -12.43 -3.72 -18.15
N VAL A 28 -12.32 -4.94 -18.63
CA VAL A 28 -11.12 -5.74 -18.53
C VAL A 28 -10.74 -6.30 -19.90
N VAL A 29 -9.44 -6.30 -20.22
CA VAL A 29 -8.90 -7.04 -21.36
C VAL A 29 -8.25 -8.31 -20.84
N LEU A 30 -8.68 -9.44 -21.34
CA LEU A 30 -8.07 -10.74 -21.08
C LEU A 30 -7.30 -11.15 -22.32
N SER A 31 -6.02 -11.43 -22.17
CA SER A 31 -5.17 -11.83 -23.29
C SER A 31 -4.39 -13.10 -22.94
N GLU A 32 -4.56 -14.12 -23.72
CA GLU A 32 -3.71 -15.32 -23.66
C GLU A 32 -2.41 -15.05 -24.41
N VAL A 33 -1.30 -15.23 -23.72
CA VAL A 33 0.02 -14.92 -24.24
C VAL A 33 0.90 -16.16 -24.19
N SER A 34 1.65 -16.37 -25.25
CA SER A 34 2.69 -17.39 -25.32
C SER A 34 4.05 -16.75 -25.45
N THR A 35 5.03 -17.34 -24.75
CA THR A 35 6.44 -16.95 -24.81
C THR A 35 7.25 -18.12 -25.36
N SER A 36 7.27 -18.29 -26.65
CA SER A 36 8.04 -19.33 -27.30
C SER A 36 9.25 -18.73 -28.03
N SER A 37 10.40 -19.42 -27.97
CA SER A 37 11.62 -19.04 -28.70
C SER A 37 12.10 -17.58 -28.42
N GLY A 38 11.87 -17.07 -27.22
CA GLY A 38 12.26 -15.70 -26.85
C GLY A 38 11.33 -14.61 -27.41
N GLN A 39 10.26 -14.99 -28.11
CA GLN A 39 9.27 -14.06 -28.63
C GLN A 39 7.97 -14.12 -27.81
N VAL A 40 7.35 -12.96 -27.64
CA VAL A 40 6.01 -12.83 -27.06
C VAL A 40 4.98 -12.76 -28.17
N ARG A 41 3.96 -13.60 -28.10
CA ARG A 41 2.82 -13.57 -29.04
C ARG A 41 1.52 -13.58 -28.25
N ILE A 42 0.62 -12.65 -28.57
CA ILE A 42 -0.76 -12.69 -28.11
C ILE A 42 -1.50 -13.72 -28.98
N LEU A 43 -1.98 -14.78 -28.36
CA LEU A 43 -2.70 -15.84 -29.07
C LEU A 43 -4.15 -15.43 -29.32
N ARG A 44 -4.77 -14.82 -28.35
CA ARG A 44 -6.13 -14.26 -28.43
C ARG A 44 -6.34 -13.22 -27.34
N SER A 45 -7.27 -12.33 -27.56
CA SER A 45 -7.63 -11.27 -26.63
C SER A 45 -9.14 -11.03 -26.69
N CYS A 46 -9.76 -10.74 -25.55
CA CYS A 46 -11.11 -10.24 -25.49
C CYS A 46 -11.20 -9.03 -24.55
N TYR A 47 -12.11 -8.13 -24.85
CA TYR A 47 -12.47 -7.01 -23.98
C TYR A 47 -13.89 -7.23 -23.47
N GLU A 48 -14.04 -7.16 -22.15
CA GLU A 48 -15.34 -7.25 -21.50
C GLU A 48 -15.56 -6.00 -20.66
N PRO A 49 -16.65 -5.25 -20.91
CA PRO A 49 -16.99 -4.10 -20.07
C PRO A 49 -17.43 -4.59 -18.68
N TRP A 50 -17.17 -3.76 -17.66
CA TRP A 50 -17.69 -4.06 -16.34
C TRP A 50 -19.22 -4.05 -16.36
N PRO A 51 -19.90 -5.03 -15.73
CA PRO A 51 -21.35 -5.03 -15.57
C PRO A 51 -21.83 -3.73 -14.92
N ALA A 52 -23.00 -3.26 -15.30
CA ALA A 52 -23.59 -2.06 -14.72
C ALA A 52 -23.73 -2.20 -13.20
N GLY A 53 -23.24 -1.21 -12.46
CA GLY A 53 -23.22 -1.19 -10.99
C GLY A 53 -22.11 -2.03 -10.34
N LEU A 54 -21.26 -2.70 -11.11
CA LEU A 54 -20.09 -3.38 -10.57
C LEU A 54 -18.92 -2.39 -10.45
N GLU A 55 -18.51 -2.14 -9.21
CA GLU A 55 -17.30 -1.40 -8.90
C GLU A 55 -16.17 -2.37 -8.55
N PRO A 56 -15.16 -2.53 -9.45
CA PRO A 56 -14.21 -3.63 -9.35
C PRO A 56 -13.37 -3.68 -8.07
N PHE A 57 -13.08 -2.52 -7.47
CA PHE A 57 -12.25 -2.44 -6.26
C PHE A 57 -13.07 -2.48 -4.96
N THR A 58 -14.33 -2.08 -4.99
CA THR A 58 -15.21 -2.08 -3.81
C THR A 58 -15.98 -3.39 -3.65
N SER A 59 -16.17 -4.13 -4.76
CA SER A 59 -16.90 -5.40 -4.80
C SER A 59 -16.02 -6.55 -5.35
N PRO A 60 -14.90 -6.88 -4.71
CA PRO A 60 -13.90 -7.79 -5.28
C PRO A 60 -14.40 -9.22 -5.48
N GLU A 61 -15.32 -9.73 -4.65
CA GLU A 61 -15.91 -11.06 -4.85
C GLU A 61 -16.78 -11.12 -6.09
N ALA A 62 -17.67 -10.14 -6.28
CA ALA A 62 -18.53 -10.06 -7.45
C ALA A 62 -17.68 -9.90 -8.72
N THR A 63 -16.62 -9.09 -8.64
CA THR A 63 -15.64 -8.94 -9.72
C THR A 63 -14.94 -10.26 -10.03
N GLY A 64 -14.53 -11.01 -9.00
CA GLY A 64 -13.90 -12.32 -9.17
C GLY A 64 -14.84 -13.34 -9.82
N GLN A 65 -16.13 -13.35 -9.47
CA GLN A 65 -17.15 -14.19 -10.10
C GLN A 65 -17.34 -13.84 -11.58
N PHE A 66 -17.41 -12.53 -11.89
CA PHE A 66 -17.48 -12.06 -13.27
C PHE A 66 -16.24 -12.50 -14.07
N LEU A 67 -15.04 -12.28 -13.55
CA LEU A 67 -13.79 -12.70 -14.19
C LEU A 67 -13.73 -14.22 -14.42
N LYS A 68 -14.20 -15.00 -13.44
CA LYS A 68 -14.31 -16.45 -13.56
C LYS A 68 -15.24 -16.86 -14.69
N SER A 69 -16.40 -16.21 -14.81
CA SER A 69 -17.36 -16.49 -15.89
C SER A 69 -16.77 -16.19 -17.26
N VAL A 70 -16.09 -15.03 -17.42
CA VAL A 70 -15.44 -14.64 -18.67
C VAL A 70 -14.29 -15.60 -19.03
N CYS A 71 -13.46 -15.96 -18.05
CA CYS A 71 -12.36 -16.91 -18.27
C CYS A 71 -12.88 -18.27 -18.71
N ASN A 72 -13.96 -18.76 -18.09
CA ASN A 72 -14.58 -20.05 -18.45
C ASN A 72 -15.20 -20.00 -19.85
N ALA A 73 -15.97 -18.97 -20.16
CA ALA A 73 -16.60 -18.80 -21.48
C ALA A 73 -15.55 -18.69 -22.60
N GLY A 74 -14.47 -17.96 -22.33
CA GLY A 74 -13.35 -17.79 -23.26
C GLY A 74 -12.32 -18.92 -23.19
N HIS A 75 -12.42 -19.90 -22.32
CA HIS A 75 -11.42 -20.96 -22.09
C HIS A 75 -10.01 -20.43 -21.88
N PHE A 76 -9.84 -19.32 -21.15
CA PHE A 76 -8.55 -18.73 -20.85
C PHE A 76 -7.78 -19.53 -19.79
N PRO A 77 -6.43 -19.59 -19.88
CA PRO A 77 -5.62 -20.28 -18.88
C PRO A 77 -5.64 -19.50 -17.55
N THR A 78 -5.87 -20.21 -16.44
CA THR A 78 -5.94 -19.60 -15.09
C THR A 78 -4.78 -20.03 -14.18
N SER A 79 -3.85 -20.84 -14.69
CA SER A 79 -2.75 -21.39 -13.91
C SER A 79 -1.64 -20.40 -13.60
N ALA A 80 -1.41 -19.42 -14.47
CA ALA A 80 -0.47 -18.31 -14.31
C ALA A 80 -1.12 -17.05 -14.87
N VAL A 81 -1.26 -16.02 -14.06
CA VAL A 81 -1.99 -14.80 -14.40
C VAL A 81 -1.16 -13.58 -13.99
N ALA A 82 -1.02 -12.63 -14.90
CA ALA A 82 -0.46 -11.32 -14.65
C ALA A 82 -1.56 -10.26 -14.77
N VAL A 83 -1.76 -9.47 -13.73
CA VAL A 83 -2.76 -8.41 -13.69
C VAL A 83 -2.07 -7.06 -13.81
N SER A 84 -2.45 -6.28 -14.80
CA SER A 84 -2.04 -4.88 -14.95
C SER A 84 -3.02 -3.97 -14.21
N VAL A 85 -2.51 -3.19 -13.27
CA VAL A 85 -3.28 -2.16 -12.54
C VAL A 85 -3.49 -0.95 -13.43
N PRO A 86 -4.67 -0.30 -13.40
CA PRO A 86 -4.91 0.94 -14.14
C PRO A 86 -3.87 2.02 -13.82
N ARG A 87 -3.41 2.74 -14.82
CA ARG A 87 -2.37 3.76 -14.67
C ARG A 87 -2.71 4.84 -13.63
N ARG A 88 -3.97 5.22 -13.51
CA ARG A 88 -4.44 6.22 -12.55
C ARG A 88 -4.22 5.83 -11.10
N ASP A 89 -4.16 4.52 -10.82
CA ASP A 89 -4.01 3.97 -9.47
C ASP A 89 -2.53 3.70 -9.12
N VAL A 90 -1.63 3.97 -10.07
CA VAL A 90 -0.18 3.78 -9.94
C VAL A 90 0.53 5.13 -9.95
N SER A 91 1.32 5.38 -8.93
CA SER A 91 2.24 6.51 -8.87
C SER A 91 3.67 6.02 -8.99
N PHE A 92 4.52 6.80 -9.63
CA PHE A 92 5.95 6.52 -9.63
C PHE A 92 6.77 7.81 -9.49
N LYS A 93 7.93 7.67 -8.91
CA LYS A 93 8.83 8.79 -8.65
C LYS A 93 10.28 8.33 -8.67
N LEU A 94 11.12 9.08 -9.35
CA LEU A 94 12.56 8.94 -9.24
C LEU A 94 13.00 9.41 -7.85
N MET A 95 13.79 8.59 -7.17
CA MET A 95 14.34 8.87 -5.84
C MET A 95 15.84 8.72 -5.88
N GLU A 96 16.49 9.65 -5.21
CA GLU A 96 17.91 9.60 -4.92
C GLU A 96 18.12 9.01 -3.52
N LEU A 97 18.99 8.03 -3.41
CA LEU A 97 19.30 7.32 -2.18
C LEU A 97 20.81 7.28 -1.99
N PRO A 98 21.30 7.15 -0.77
CA PRO A 98 22.71 6.81 -0.53
C PRO A 98 23.08 5.54 -1.31
N ASN A 99 24.34 5.43 -1.73
CA ASN A 99 24.82 4.24 -2.44
C ASN A 99 24.94 3.05 -1.48
N VAL A 100 23.79 2.49 -1.11
CA VAL A 100 23.68 1.31 -0.28
C VAL A 100 23.64 0.04 -1.13
N SER A 101 24.01 -1.09 -0.53
CA SER A 101 23.92 -2.39 -1.21
C SER A 101 22.47 -2.77 -1.54
N ASP A 102 22.28 -3.63 -2.54
CA ASP A 102 20.94 -4.12 -2.94
C ASP A 102 20.17 -4.76 -1.77
N ASN A 103 20.88 -5.30 -0.76
CA ASN A 103 20.26 -5.89 0.42
C ASN A 103 19.69 -4.85 1.39
N GLU A 104 20.28 -3.67 1.42
CA GLU A 104 19.91 -2.57 2.32
C GLU A 104 18.85 -1.65 1.68
N LEU A 105 18.73 -1.73 0.35
CA LEU A 105 17.82 -0.87 -0.40
C LEU A 105 16.36 -1.01 0.05
N GLY A 106 15.92 -2.25 0.27
CA GLY A 106 14.56 -2.53 0.74
C GLY A 106 14.25 -1.89 2.10
N PRO A 107 15.03 -2.16 3.16
CA PRO A 107 14.87 -1.53 4.47
C PRO A 107 14.89 0.00 4.43
N VAL A 108 15.83 0.61 3.69
CA VAL A 108 15.93 2.07 3.56
C VAL A 108 14.67 2.66 2.91
N LEU A 109 14.19 2.02 1.84
CA LEU A 109 12.96 2.46 1.17
C LEU A 109 11.74 2.25 2.03
N SER A 110 11.61 1.12 2.74
CA SER A 110 10.50 0.88 3.65
C SER A 110 10.38 1.99 4.69
N LEU A 111 11.50 2.38 5.30
CA LEU A 111 11.53 3.47 6.29
C LEU A 111 11.08 4.81 5.69
N GLN A 112 11.54 5.13 4.47
CA GLN A 112 11.14 6.37 3.79
C GLN A 112 9.67 6.37 3.37
N ILE A 113 9.14 5.21 2.96
CA ILE A 113 7.74 5.06 2.56
C ILE A 113 6.85 5.14 3.80
N GLU A 114 7.21 4.46 4.90
CA GLU A 114 6.47 4.50 6.16
C GLU A 114 6.39 5.91 6.73
N SER A 115 7.50 6.66 6.72
CA SER A 115 7.51 8.05 7.18
C SER A 115 6.58 8.96 6.35
N ARG A 116 6.43 8.69 5.04
CA ARG A 116 5.52 9.41 4.16
C ARG A 116 4.08 8.90 4.26
N ALA A 117 3.89 7.60 4.46
CA ALA A 117 2.57 7.00 4.66
C ALA A 117 1.91 7.50 5.95
N GLN A 118 2.70 7.73 7.01
CA GLN A 118 2.22 8.37 8.24
C GLN A 118 1.67 9.78 7.99
N ALA A 119 2.29 10.53 7.05
CA ALA A 119 1.79 11.84 6.66
C ALA A 119 0.51 11.79 5.80
N ASN A 120 0.28 10.72 5.04
CA ASN A 120 -0.83 10.59 4.07
C ASN A 120 -1.91 9.59 4.49
N SER A 121 -1.80 8.96 5.66
CA SER A 121 -2.78 8.03 6.28
C SER A 121 -3.22 6.80 5.45
N GLN A 122 -2.58 6.51 4.31
CA GLN A 122 -2.96 5.35 3.49
C GLN A 122 -1.77 4.41 3.24
N PRO A 123 -1.91 3.11 3.54
CA PRO A 123 -0.88 2.14 3.24
C PRO A 123 -0.74 1.93 1.72
N VAL A 124 0.50 1.82 1.25
CA VAL A 124 0.83 1.60 -0.15
C VAL A 124 1.62 0.31 -0.34
N ALA A 125 1.29 -0.43 -1.39
CA ALA A 125 2.16 -1.47 -1.92
C ALA A 125 3.15 -0.81 -2.91
N TRP A 126 4.36 -1.32 -2.97
CA TRP A 126 5.41 -0.70 -3.77
C TRP A 126 6.35 -1.74 -4.38
N ASP A 127 7.04 -1.33 -5.44
CA ASP A 127 8.20 -2.00 -6.01
C ASP A 127 9.17 -0.94 -6.54
N ILE A 128 10.37 -1.34 -6.90
CA ILE A 128 11.42 -0.47 -7.39
C ILE A 128 11.98 -0.92 -8.73
N LEU A 129 12.39 0.08 -9.50
CA LEU A 129 13.19 -0.10 -10.70
C LEU A 129 14.57 0.51 -10.43
N PRO A 130 15.59 -0.30 -10.14
CA PRO A 130 16.94 0.18 -9.87
C PRO A 130 17.60 0.63 -11.16
N HIS A 131 18.12 1.85 -11.18
CA HIS A 131 18.95 2.35 -12.27
C HIS A 131 20.39 1.87 -12.12
N GLN A 132 21.13 1.79 -13.21
CA GLN A 132 22.54 1.47 -13.18
C GLN A 132 23.29 2.57 -12.42
N VAL A 133 24.14 2.16 -11.50
CA VAL A 133 24.97 3.08 -10.71
C VAL A 133 26.34 3.13 -11.34
N PRO A 134 26.84 4.30 -11.76
CA PRO A 134 28.25 4.45 -12.12
C PRO A 134 29.13 4.05 -10.91
N GLN A 135 30.26 3.37 -11.17
CA GLN A 135 31.12 2.85 -10.09
C GLN A 135 31.62 3.90 -9.09
N ALA A 136 31.69 5.15 -9.52
CA ALA A 136 32.14 6.29 -8.68
C ALA A 136 31.01 7.12 -8.06
N ALA A 137 29.74 6.73 -8.25
CA ALA A 137 28.63 7.54 -7.76
C ALA A 137 28.45 7.40 -6.24
N THR A 138 28.32 8.53 -5.57
CA THR A 138 28.02 8.61 -4.12
C THR A 138 26.56 8.28 -3.84
N ASN A 139 25.68 8.51 -4.81
CA ASN A 139 24.25 8.33 -4.70
C ASN A 139 23.75 7.30 -5.73
N ARG A 140 22.65 6.67 -5.40
CA ARG A 140 21.96 5.70 -6.23
C ARG A 140 20.56 6.20 -6.56
N HIS A 141 20.19 6.12 -7.83
CA HIS A 141 18.83 6.44 -8.26
C HIS A 141 17.98 5.20 -8.41
N VAL A 142 16.75 5.28 -7.95
CA VAL A 142 15.72 4.23 -8.11
C VAL A 142 14.39 4.86 -8.50
N THR A 143 13.66 4.26 -9.40
CA THR A 143 12.26 4.63 -9.59
C THR A 143 11.40 3.83 -8.62
N LEU A 144 10.84 4.50 -7.62
CA LEU A 144 9.84 3.94 -6.72
C LEU A 144 8.48 3.95 -7.43
N VAL A 145 7.85 2.79 -7.51
CA VAL A 145 6.50 2.63 -8.04
C VAL A 145 5.59 2.22 -6.90
N THR A 146 4.48 2.91 -6.74
CA THR A 146 3.54 2.70 -5.63
C THR A 146 2.11 2.58 -6.12
N VAL A 147 1.33 1.80 -5.40
CA VAL A 147 -0.11 1.62 -5.59
C VAL A 147 -0.78 1.50 -4.22
N SER A 148 -2.01 1.96 -4.11
CA SER A 148 -2.78 1.85 -2.87
C SER A 148 -2.96 0.37 -2.46
N THR A 149 -2.66 0.04 -1.21
CA THR A 149 -2.80 -1.34 -0.69
C THR A 149 -4.22 -1.89 -0.83
N PRO A 150 -5.31 -1.12 -0.61
CA PRO A 150 -6.67 -1.57 -0.88
C PRO A 150 -6.90 -2.05 -2.32
N VAL A 151 -6.31 -1.40 -3.31
CA VAL A 151 -6.39 -1.83 -4.73
C VAL A 151 -5.76 -3.21 -4.92
N ILE A 152 -4.57 -3.42 -4.35
CA ILE A 152 -3.89 -4.72 -4.42
C ILE A 152 -4.71 -5.80 -3.71
N GLN A 153 -5.24 -5.51 -2.54
CA GLN A 153 -6.08 -6.45 -1.78
C GLN A 153 -7.36 -6.80 -2.54
N ALA A 154 -8.01 -5.83 -3.17
CA ALA A 154 -9.19 -6.06 -4.00
C ALA A 154 -8.87 -6.98 -5.18
N ILE A 155 -7.77 -6.73 -5.89
CA ILE A 155 -7.32 -7.58 -7.01
C ILE A 155 -6.98 -8.99 -6.50
N GLN A 156 -6.28 -9.12 -5.38
CA GLN A 156 -5.96 -10.44 -4.79
C GLN A 156 -7.23 -11.22 -4.44
N LYS A 157 -8.22 -10.57 -3.83
CA LYS A 157 -9.47 -11.18 -3.44
C LYS A 157 -10.31 -11.60 -4.67
N ALA A 158 -10.40 -10.73 -5.68
CA ALA A 158 -11.04 -11.04 -6.94
C ALA A 158 -10.34 -12.22 -7.66
N SER A 159 -9.01 -12.22 -7.67
CA SER A 159 -8.20 -13.29 -8.26
C SER A 159 -8.41 -14.63 -7.56
N ALA A 160 -8.48 -14.63 -6.23
CA ALA A 160 -8.77 -15.84 -5.46
C ALA A 160 -10.16 -16.39 -5.76
N THR A 161 -11.18 -15.53 -5.87
CA THR A 161 -12.55 -15.89 -6.24
C THR A 161 -12.62 -16.40 -7.69
N ALA A 162 -11.84 -15.83 -8.60
CA ALA A 162 -11.72 -16.29 -9.98
C ALA A 162 -10.98 -17.63 -10.11
N GLY A 163 -10.31 -18.09 -9.04
CA GLY A 163 -9.57 -19.37 -9.03
C GLY A 163 -8.19 -19.27 -9.67
N TRP A 164 -7.58 -18.09 -9.72
CA TRP A 164 -6.25 -17.89 -10.28
C TRP A 164 -5.15 -18.33 -9.30
N ASN A 165 -4.20 -19.14 -9.78
CA ASN A 165 -3.23 -19.77 -8.89
C ASN A 165 -1.94 -18.96 -8.71
N HIS A 166 -1.25 -18.62 -9.82
CA HIS A 166 0.03 -17.88 -9.77
C HIS A 166 -0.21 -16.47 -10.25
N LEU A 167 -0.30 -15.56 -9.28
CA LEU A 167 -0.62 -14.15 -9.53
C LEU A 167 0.64 -13.29 -9.50
N VAL A 168 0.76 -12.41 -10.49
CA VAL A 168 1.65 -11.23 -10.51
C VAL A 168 0.76 -10.01 -10.68
N ILE A 169 0.98 -8.95 -9.89
CA ILE A 169 0.29 -7.67 -10.05
C ILE A 169 1.33 -6.62 -10.44
N THR A 170 1.10 -5.94 -11.55
CA THR A 170 2.06 -5.02 -12.17
C THR A 170 1.37 -3.80 -12.77
N SER A 171 2.12 -2.96 -13.49
CA SER A 171 1.59 -1.82 -14.25
C SER A 171 2.01 -1.93 -15.71
N GLY A 172 1.06 -2.23 -16.59
CA GLY A 172 1.32 -2.40 -18.02
C GLY A 172 1.78 -1.11 -18.68
N ASP A 173 1.24 0.03 -18.30
CA ASP A 173 1.61 1.34 -18.86
C ASP A 173 3.09 1.67 -18.60
N LEU A 174 3.63 1.34 -17.41
CA LEU A 174 5.03 1.55 -17.09
C LEU A 174 5.98 0.52 -17.73
N LEU A 175 5.43 -0.55 -18.30
CA LEU A 175 6.20 -1.62 -18.95
C LEU A 175 6.17 -1.53 -20.49
N ILE A 176 5.52 -0.51 -21.07
CA ILE A 176 5.58 -0.23 -22.53
C ILE A 176 7.01 -0.18 -23.07
N PRO A 177 8.00 0.41 -22.36
CA PRO A 177 9.40 0.40 -22.78
C PRO A 177 9.98 -1.02 -23.03
N CYS A 178 9.42 -2.04 -22.35
CA CYS A 178 9.84 -3.42 -22.56
C CYS A 178 9.46 -3.97 -23.94
N VAL A 179 8.50 -3.33 -24.64
CA VAL A 179 8.04 -3.78 -25.96
C VAL A 179 9.11 -3.53 -27.02
N ASP A 180 9.91 -2.49 -26.86
CA ASP A 180 10.95 -2.08 -27.81
C ASP A 180 12.36 -2.25 -27.22
N ALA A 181 12.59 -3.38 -26.56
CA ALA A 181 13.85 -3.63 -25.87
C ALA A 181 15.06 -3.78 -26.83
N GLU A 182 14.85 -3.90 -28.14
CA GLU A 182 15.91 -3.99 -29.11
C GLU A 182 16.52 -2.63 -29.52
N THR A 183 15.77 -1.54 -29.29
CA THR A 183 16.15 -0.15 -29.59
C THR A 183 16.19 0.72 -28.35
N ILE A 184 16.84 0.23 -27.28
CA ILE A 184 16.98 1.01 -26.06
C ILE A 184 17.96 2.16 -26.33
N HIS A 185 17.41 3.37 -26.45
CA HIS A 185 18.21 4.62 -26.42
C HIS A 185 18.42 5.05 -24.97
N GLU A 186 19.49 5.81 -24.72
CA GLU A 186 19.77 6.36 -23.40
C GLU A 186 18.56 7.13 -22.87
N TRP A 187 17.99 8.00 -23.70
CA TRP A 187 16.76 8.71 -23.40
C TRP A 187 15.67 8.38 -24.42
N THR A 188 14.52 7.97 -23.93
CA THR A 188 13.34 7.70 -24.75
C THR A 188 12.11 8.35 -24.16
N LEU A 189 11.40 9.12 -24.95
CA LEU A 189 10.10 9.70 -24.61
C LEU A 189 9.00 8.93 -25.31
N TYR A 190 8.22 8.16 -24.58
CA TYR A 190 7.01 7.54 -25.09
C TYR A 190 5.85 8.51 -24.99
N ILE A 191 5.15 8.73 -26.10
CA ILE A 191 3.96 9.54 -26.19
C ILE A 191 2.79 8.63 -26.49
N GLN A 192 1.95 8.43 -25.51
CA GLN A 192 0.73 7.63 -25.63
C GLN A 192 -0.48 8.56 -25.74
N ALA A 193 -1.16 8.50 -26.88
CA ALA A 193 -2.36 9.29 -27.12
C ALA A 193 -3.57 8.39 -27.37
N ASN A 194 -4.62 8.58 -26.60
CA ASN A 194 -5.90 7.91 -26.78
C ASN A 194 -7.07 8.89 -26.59
N ARG A 195 -8.32 8.43 -26.73
CA ARG A 195 -9.50 9.28 -26.66
C ARG A 195 -9.69 10.02 -25.32
N ALA A 196 -9.09 9.52 -24.25
CA ALA A 196 -9.29 10.06 -22.91
C ALA A 196 -8.12 10.91 -22.44
N LYS A 197 -6.89 10.55 -22.82
CA LYS A 197 -5.67 11.17 -22.28
C LYS A 197 -4.53 11.18 -23.29
N LEU A 198 -3.66 12.17 -23.12
CA LEU A 198 -2.31 12.20 -23.64
C LEU A 198 -1.36 11.93 -22.45
N GLU A 199 -0.52 10.92 -22.54
CA GLU A 199 0.46 10.58 -21.53
C GLU A 199 1.86 10.59 -22.13
N LEU A 200 2.79 11.27 -21.47
CA LEU A 200 4.20 11.27 -21.77
C LEU A 200 4.92 10.47 -20.69
N LEU A 201 5.72 9.51 -21.10
CA LEU A 201 6.53 8.69 -20.23
C LEU A 201 8.00 8.82 -20.65
N LEU A 202 8.80 9.50 -19.83
CA LEU A 202 10.24 9.63 -20.06
C LEU A 202 10.96 8.46 -19.43
N CYS A 203 11.82 7.83 -20.22
CA CYS A 203 12.61 6.67 -19.81
C CYS A 203 14.10 6.97 -19.97
N HIS A 204 14.90 6.47 -19.04
CA HIS A 204 16.35 6.45 -19.10
C HIS A 204 16.83 4.99 -19.11
N ASN A 205 17.56 4.61 -20.16
CA ASN A 205 18.00 3.23 -20.38
C ASN A 205 16.86 2.19 -20.28
N GLY A 206 15.67 2.53 -20.81
CA GLY A 206 14.49 1.69 -20.79
C GLY A 206 13.71 1.65 -19.47
N PHE A 207 14.11 2.43 -18.45
CA PHE A 207 13.39 2.53 -17.18
C PHE A 207 12.60 3.83 -17.08
N PRO A 208 11.31 3.80 -16.70
CA PRO A 208 10.52 4.99 -16.43
C PRO A 208 11.15 5.85 -15.34
N VAL A 209 11.37 7.14 -15.59
CA VAL A 209 11.95 8.09 -14.64
C VAL A 209 11.02 9.25 -14.31
N ALA A 210 10.26 9.70 -15.28
CA ALA A 210 9.27 10.77 -15.12
C ALA A 210 8.11 10.54 -16.08
N GLY A 211 6.95 11.07 -15.72
CA GLY A 211 5.78 10.98 -16.60
C GLY A 211 4.74 12.04 -16.26
N GLN A 212 4.02 12.46 -17.28
CA GLN A 212 2.95 13.41 -17.18
C GLN A 212 1.77 12.95 -18.03
N ALA A 213 0.57 12.98 -17.44
CA ALA A 213 -0.65 12.74 -18.15
C ALA A 213 -1.52 14.00 -18.15
N THR A 214 -2.18 14.28 -19.26
CA THR A 214 -3.18 15.34 -19.40
C THR A 214 -4.43 14.76 -20.04
N ALA A 215 -5.60 15.24 -19.63
CA ALA A 215 -6.85 14.87 -20.28
C ALA A 215 -6.81 15.35 -21.74
N MET A 216 -7.28 14.50 -22.64
CA MET A 216 -7.56 14.96 -23.99
C MET A 216 -8.75 15.91 -23.96
N PRO A 217 -8.69 17.07 -24.64
CA PRO A 217 -9.82 17.95 -24.72
C PRO A 217 -10.99 17.21 -25.38
N THR A 218 -12.10 17.15 -24.65
CA THR A 218 -13.35 16.58 -25.16
C THR A 218 -13.92 17.55 -26.16
N GLN A 219 -13.86 17.20 -27.45
CA GLN A 219 -14.49 17.87 -28.59
C GLN A 219 -14.09 19.33 -28.86
N SER A 220 -13.29 19.52 -29.89
CA SER A 220 -13.40 20.74 -30.69
C SER A 220 -14.73 20.69 -31.47
N GLN A 221 -15.39 21.84 -31.66
CA GLN A 221 -16.61 21.97 -32.46
C GLN A 221 -16.47 21.44 -33.89
N ASP A 222 -15.24 21.25 -34.38
CA ASP A 222 -14.90 20.79 -35.72
C ASP A 222 -14.69 19.24 -35.81
N GLY A 223 -14.97 18.48 -34.74
CA GLY A 223 -14.87 17.03 -34.77
C GLY A 223 -13.43 16.47 -34.77
N ASN A 224 -12.41 17.32 -34.81
CA ASN A 224 -11.02 16.94 -34.81
C ASN A 224 -10.44 16.98 -33.39
N MET A 225 -10.45 15.85 -32.68
CA MET A 225 -10.00 15.76 -31.27
C MET A 225 -8.53 16.19 -31.07
N LEU A 226 -7.75 16.21 -32.13
CA LEU A 226 -6.30 16.44 -32.07
C LEU A 226 -5.89 17.89 -32.37
N SER A 227 -6.82 18.75 -32.78
CA SER A 227 -6.50 20.15 -33.10
C SER A 227 -5.93 20.97 -31.94
N SER A 228 -6.04 20.46 -30.71
CA SER A 228 -5.49 21.12 -29.51
C SER A 228 -4.10 20.60 -29.10
N ILE A 229 -3.64 19.48 -29.67
CA ILE A 229 -2.27 18.99 -29.44
C ILE A 229 -1.37 19.71 -30.43
N ASN A 230 -0.55 20.64 -29.93
CA ASN A 230 0.48 21.27 -30.76
C ASN A 230 1.89 20.75 -30.35
N ALA A 231 2.80 20.77 -31.28
CA ALA A 231 4.19 20.34 -31.06
C ALA A 231 4.84 21.12 -29.91
N ALA A 232 4.58 22.41 -29.79
CA ALA A 232 5.13 23.27 -28.73
C ALA A 232 4.66 22.84 -27.33
N ALA A 233 3.41 22.40 -27.18
CA ALA A 233 2.92 21.88 -25.91
C ALA A 233 3.62 20.57 -25.54
N VAL A 234 3.79 19.64 -26.49
CA VAL A 234 4.52 18.37 -26.28
C VAL A 234 5.96 18.63 -25.95
N GLN A 235 6.64 19.53 -26.68
CA GLN A 235 8.02 19.94 -26.38
C GLN A 235 8.15 20.54 -24.99
N SER A 236 7.23 21.44 -24.60
CA SER A 236 7.24 22.06 -23.26
C SER A 236 7.03 21.01 -22.15
N MET A 237 6.17 20.04 -22.36
CA MET A 237 5.98 18.93 -21.41
C MET A 237 7.23 18.04 -21.35
N ALA A 238 7.83 17.69 -22.48
CA ALA A 238 9.07 16.93 -22.55
C ALA A 238 10.23 17.65 -21.84
N ALA A 239 10.39 18.96 -22.08
CA ALA A 239 11.39 19.77 -21.42
C ALA A 239 11.23 19.81 -19.89
N ARG A 240 9.98 19.90 -19.41
CA ARG A 240 9.67 19.82 -17.96
C ARG A 240 10.01 18.46 -17.37
N LEU A 241 9.70 17.37 -18.07
CA LEU A 241 10.09 16.02 -17.62
C LEU A 241 11.59 15.86 -17.56
N MET A 242 12.31 16.32 -18.59
CA MET A 242 13.78 16.32 -18.60
C MET A 242 14.35 17.21 -17.49
N ALA A 243 13.75 18.38 -17.21
CA ALA A 243 14.18 19.25 -16.13
C ALA A 243 14.08 18.60 -14.74
N SER A 244 13.14 17.70 -14.55
CA SER A 244 12.94 16.96 -13.29
C SER A 244 13.96 15.84 -13.04
N CYS A 245 14.76 15.48 -14.06
CA CYS A 245 15.77 14.43 -13.95
C CYS A 245 17.08 14.94 -13.33
N PRO A 246 17.89 14.06 -12.73
CA PRO A 246 19.18 14.42 -12.16
C PRO A 246 20.09 15.11 -13.19
N PRO A 247 20.81 16.19 -12.80
CA PRO A 247 21.66 16.93 -13.72
C PRO A 247 22.82 16.07 -14.27
N GLU A 248 23.33 15.14 -13.48
CA GLU A 248 24.40 14.22 -13.85
C GLU A 248 24.02 13.23 -14.97
N TRP A 249 22.72 13.06 -15.23
CA TRP A 249 22.23 12.24 -16.33
C TRP A 249 22.06 13.02 -17.64
N LYS A 250 22.20 14.35 -17.58
CA LYS A 250 21.99 15.24 -18.73
C LYS A 250 23.34 15.55 -19.37
N ALA A 251 23.83 14.65 -20.24
CA ALA A 251 24.96 15.00 -21.07
C ALA A 251 24.57 16.13 -22.05
N ALA A 252 25.51 17.03 -22.35
CA ALA A 252 25.25 18.19 -23.21
C ALA A 252 24.67 17.81 -24.60
N ASP A 253 24.98 16.62 -25.09
CA ASP A 253 24.56 16.11 -26.40
C ASP A 253 23.54 14.96 -26.34
N SER A 254 22.86 14.76 -25.18
CA SER A 254 21.88 13.69 -25.05
C SER A 254 20.67 13.92 -25.96
N SER A 255 20.60 13.17 -27.06
CA SER A 255 19.40 13.15 -27.92
C SER A 255 18.30 12.32 -27.27
N VAL A 256 17.10 12.86 -27.27
CA VAL A 256 15.91 12.14 -26.83
C VAL A 256 15.24 11.47 -28.02
N SER A 257 15.17 10.15 -28.03
CA SER A 257 14.36 9.42 -29.01
C SER A 257 12.88 9.55 -28.63
N VAL A 258 12.04 9.90 -29.58
CA VAL A 258 10.60 10.06 -29.37
C VAL A 258 9.87 8.91 -30.05
N ILE A 259 8.99 8.24 -29.29
CA ILE A 259 8.21 7.10 -29.76
C ILE A 259 6.73 7.38 -29.51
N ALA A 260 5.94 7.46 -30.58
CA ALA A 260 4.49 7.58 -30.49
C ALA A 260 3.82 6.19 -30.46
N CYS A 261 2.85 6.02 -29.58
CA CYS A 261 2.07 4.80 -29.45
C CYS A 261 0.60 5.09 -29.08
N GLY A 262 -0.27 4.09 -29.25
CA GLY A 262 -1.70 4.20 -28.96
C GLY A 262 -2.55 4.56 -30.16
N THR A 263 -3.83 4.87 -29.90
CA THR A 263 -4.85 5.01 -30.95
C THR A 263 -4.58 6.15 -31.92
N PHE A 264 -3.96 7.24 -31.44
CA PHE A 264 -3.66 8.45 -32.24
C PHE A 264 -2.17 8.62 -32.52
N ALA A 265 -1.42 7.51 -32.52
CA ALA A 265 0.03 7.58 -32.68
C ALA A 265 0.45 8.13 -34.06
N GLU A 266 -0.24 7.78 -35.14
CA GLU A 266 0.05 8.27 -36.50
C GLU A 266 -0.16 9.78 -36.61
N GLU A 267 -1.21 10.31 -35.98
CA GLU A 267 -1.48 11.73 -35.93
C GLU A 267 -0.43 12.49 -35.12
N ILE A 268 0.04 11.91 -34.01
CA ILE A 268 1.13 12.48 -33.22
C ILE A 268 2.40 12.54 -34.04
N VAL A 269 2.73 11.46 -34.76
CA VAL A 269 3.90 11.44 -35.66
C VAL A 269 3.82 12.54 -36.71
N LYS A 270 2.64 12.77 -37.30
CA LYS A 270 2.43 13.84 -38.25
C LYS A 270 2.61 15.23 -37.64
N ILE A 271 1.94 15.49 -36.49
CA ILE A 271 2.01 16.78 -35.80
C ILE A 271 3.46 17.13 -35.39
N LEU A 272 4.21 16.15 -34.89
CA LEU A 272 5.59 16.34 -34.44
C LEU A 272 6.57 16.37 -35.64
N GLY A 273 6.30 15.61 -36.70
CA GLY A 273 7.07 15.63 -37.94
C GLY A 273 6.98 16.98 -38.67
N ASP A 274 5.81 17.61 -38.65
CA ASP A 274 5.62 18.96 -39.20
C ASP A 274 6.44 20.03 -38.43
N ALA A 275 6.93 19.69 -37.22
CA ALA A 275 7.79 20.52 -36.37
C ALA A 275 9.25 20.02 -36.33
N ASP A 276 9.71 19.28 -37.35
CA ASP A 276 11.06 18.71 -37.47
C ASP A 276 11.50 17.80 -36.32
N ILE A 277 10.56 17.22 -35.58
CA ILE A 277 10.87 16.25 -34.54
C ILE A 277 10.82 14.85 -35.13
N ASN A 278 11.93 14.13 -35.06
CA ASN A 278 11.97 12.75 -35.51
C ASN A 278 11.25 11.84 -34.49
N VAL A 279 10.11 11.26 -34.91
CA VAL A 279 9.28 10.41 -34.09
C VAL A 279 9.17 9.02 -34.73
N SER A 280 9.49 8.00 -33.98
CA SER A 280 9.26 6.60 -34.36
C SER A 280 7.84 6.17 -33.96
N LEU A 281 7.22 5.36 -34.81
CA LEU A 281 5.89 4.81 -34.57
C LEU A 281 5.98 3.39 -34.02
N LEU A 282 5.47 3.15 -32.84
CA LEU A 282 5.28 1.80 -32.30
C LEU A 282 3.94 1.25 -32.79
N LYS A 283 3.98 0.48 -33.91
CA LYS A 283 2.78 -0.07 -34.54
C LYS A 283 2.17 -1.20 -33.71
N SER A 284 1.32 -0.84 -32.76
CA SER A 284 0.45 -1.79 -32.06
C SER A 284 -0.68 -0.99 -31.41
N ASP A 285 -1.84 -1.61 -31.26
CA ASP A 285 -2.89 -0.96 -30.48
C ASP A 285 -2.47 -0.83 -29.00
N GLU A 286 -3.03 0.15 -28.30
CA GLU A 286 -2.68 0.48 -26.92
C GLU A 286 -2.84 -0.71 -25.97
N ARG A 287 -3.90 -1.51 -26.15
CA ARG A 287 -4.20 -2.67 -25.29
C ARG A 287 -3.15 -3.75 -25.48
N SER A 288 -2.81 -4.03 -26.75
CA SER A 288 -1.76 -5.00 -27.08
C SER A 288 -0.39 -4.56 -26.56
N LEU A 289 -0.07 -3.26 -26.57
CA LEU A 289 1.20 -2.73 -26.06
C LEU A 289 1.36 -3.00 -24.56
N ARG A 290 0.33 -2.73 -23.75
CA ARG A 290 0.37 -3.00 -22.32
C ARG A 290 0.54 -4.50 -22.03
N VAL A 291 -0.22 -5.32 -22.75
CA VAL A 291 -0.14 -6.79 -22.63
C VAL A 291 1.25 -7.30 -23.02
N LEU A 292 1.81 -6.82 -24.14
CA LEU A 292 3.16 -7.17 -24.60
C LEU A 292 4.24 -6.71 -23.61
N GLY A 293 4.13 -5.50 -23.08
CA GLY A 293 5.04 -4.96 -22.06
C GLY A 293 5.06 -5.83 -20.81
N VAL A 294 3.88 -6.17 -20.27
CA VAL A 294 3.75 -7.09 -19.14
C VAL A 294 4.37 -8.44 -19.47
N ALA A 295 4.02 -9.03 -20.61
CA ALA A 295 4.49 -10.35 -20.97
C ALA A 295 6.03 -10.39 -21.14
N ARG A 296 6.62 -9.40 -21.82
CA ARG A 296 8.08 -9.30 -21.98
C ARG A 296 8.81 -9.10 -20.65
N SER A 297 8.24 -8.31 -19.73
CA SER A 297 8.80 -8.10 -18.40
C SER A 297 8.88 -9.38 -17.55
N LEU A 298 8.01 -10.36 -17.84
CA LEU A 298 7.94 -11.65 -17.15
C LEU A 298 8.80 -12.74 -17.77
N MET A 299 9.32 -12.50 -18.99
CA MET A 299 10.20 -13.46 -19.66
C MET A 299 11.52 -13.60 -18.92
N LYS A 300 12.07 -14.80 -18.99
CA LYS A 300 13.42 -15.07 -18.54
C LYS A 300 14.39 -14.51 -19.57
N GLN A 301 15.22 -13.55 -19.18
CA GLN A 301 16.31 -13.08 -20.02
C GLN A 301 17.30 -14.22 -20.32
N PRO A 302 17.80 -14.33 -21.58
CA PRO A 302 18.88 -15.24 -21.90
C PRO A 302 20.11 -14.92 -21.02
N ALA A 303 20.92 -15.95 -20.75
CA ALA A 303 22.07 -15.83 -19.85
C ALA A 303 23.09 -14.78 -20.31
N GLU A 304 23.16 -14.51 -21.59
CA GLU A 304 24.06 -13.54 -22.25
C GLU A 304 23.62 -12.09 -22.01
N SER A 305 22.34 -11.84 -21.76
CA SER A 305 21.78 -10.49 -21.52
C SER A 305 21.70 -10.11 -20.03
N ARG A 306 22.46 -10.76 -19.15
CA ARG A 306 22.42 -10.51 -17.69
C ARG A 306 22.97 -9.15 -17.27
N SER A 307 23.66 -8.45 -18.15
CA SER A 307 24.19 -7.09 -17.91
C SER A 307 23.10 -6.02 -17.96
N THR A 308 22.00 -6.26 -18.64
CA THR A 308 20.89 -5.29 -18.71
C THR A 308 19.89 -5.54 -17.60
N PRO A 309 19.65 -4.58 -16.71
CA PRO A 309 18.63 -4.74 -15.66
C PRO A 309 17.26 -4.87 -16.30
N GLN A 310 16.51 -5.86 -15.86
CA GLN A 310 15.16 -6.11 -16.39
C GLN A 310 14.16 -5.12 -15.78
N CYS A 311 13.48 -4.37 -16.62
CA CYS A 311 12.33 -3.57 -16.22
C CYS A 311 11.17 -4.51 -15.86
N ARG A 312 10.95 -4.74 -14.57
CA ARG A 312 9.89 -5.59 -14.04
C ARG A 312 9.32 -4.96 -12.78
N ILE A 313 8.02 -4.97 -12.65
CA ILE A 313 7.29 -4.50 -11.46
C ILE A 313 6.42 -5.64 -10.96
N ASP A 314 6.50 -5.96 -9.66
CA ASP A 314 5.62 -6.94 -9.01
C ASP A 314 5.24 -6.45 -7.60
N PHE A 315 4.07 -5.88 -7.46
CA PHE A 315 3.57 -5.36 -6.17
C PHE A 315 3.33 -6.43 -5.11
N LEU A 316 3.28 -7.71 -5.50
CA LEU A 316 3.17 -8.82 -4.55
C LEU A 316 4.51 -9.30 -4.03
N ARG A 317 5.58 -9.09 -4.80
CA ARG A 317 6.94 -9.55 -4.49
C ARG A 317 7.95 -8.49 -4.87
N PRO A 318 7.96 -7.37 -4.12
CA PRO A 318 8.85 -6.25 -4.42
C PRO A 318 10.32 -6.69 -4.38
N ARG A 319 11.15 -6.01 -5.14
CA ARG A 319 12.61 -6.24 -5.21
C ARG A 319 13.32 -5.74 -3.94
N SER A 320 12.80 -6.07 -2.77
CA SER A 320 13.36 -5.60 -1.50
C SER A 320 14.37 -6.55 -0.88
N ALA A 321 14.50 -7.77 -1.40
CA ALA A 321 15.38 -8.78 -0.82
C ALA A 321 16.23 -9.43 -1.90
N ASP A 322 17.55 -9.41 -1.71
CA ASP A 322 18.47 -10.19 -2.54
C ASP A 322 18.06 -11.69 -2.49
N PRO A 323 17.76 -12.30 -3.65
CA PRO A 323 17.45 -13.72 -3.69
C PRO A 323 18.57 -14.61 -3.15
N ARG A 324 19.81 -14.08 -3.06
CA ARG A 324 20.97 -14.81 -2.51
C ARG A 324 20.88 -14.97 -0.99
N THR A 325 20.40 -13.95 -0.26
CA THR A 325 20.18 -14.04 1.19
C THR A 325 19.03 -14.98 1.52
N ALA A 326 17.94 -14.93 0.72
CA ALA A 326 16.84 -15.88 0.83
C ALA A 326 17.27 -17.33 0.50
N ALA A 327 18.15 -17.52 -0.49
CA ALA A 327 18.69 -18.82 -0.86
C ALA A 327 19.68 -19.37 0.20
N ARG A 328 20.55 -18.49 0.76
CA ARG A 328 21.44 -18.86 1.90
C ARG A 328 20.63 -19.23 3.14
N LYS A 329 19.62 -18.43 3.50
CA LYS A 329 18.72 -18.73 4.62
C LYS A 329 17.98 -20.07 4.42
N ARG A 330 17.56 -20.37 3.18
CA ARG A 330 16.92 -21.67 2.84
C ARG A 330 17.89 -22.85 2.81
N ARG A 331 19.14 -22.65 2.37
CA ARG A 331 20.18 -23.69 2.51
C ARG A 331 20.52 -23.93 3.99
N GLY A 332 20.63 -22.87 4.79
CA GLY A 332 20.77 -22.97 6.25
C GLY A 332 19.60 -23.75 6.87
N ILE A 333 18.34 -23.37 6.53
CA ILE A 333 17.14 -24.06 7.04
C ILE A 333 17.09 -25.54 6.58
N ARG A 334 17.50 -25.85 5.36
CA ARG A 334 17.55 -27.26 4.88
C ARG A 334 18.64 -28.08 5.57
N LEU A 335 19.81 -27.46 5.82
CA LEU A 335 20.88 -28.08 6.57
C LEU A 335 20.52 -28.27 8.05
N THR A 336 19.83 -27.29 8.66
CA THR A 336 19.34 -27.45 10.04
C THR A 336 18.19 -28.46 10.12
N LEU A 337 17.30 -28.55 9.11
CA LEU A 337 16.26 -29.58 9.03
C LEU A 337 16.86 -30.98 8.81
N ALA A 338 17.90 -31.13 8.01
CA ALA A 338 18.60 -32.41 7.84
C ALA A 338 19.36 -32.81 9.11
N ALA A 339 20.06 -31.89 9.76
CA ALA A 339 20.70 -32.11 11.03
C ALA A 339 19.70 -32.45 12.16
N SER A 340 18.54 -31.72 12.20
CA SER A 340 17.48 -32.01 13.17
C SER A 340 16.78 -33.36 12.90
N ALA A 341 16.69 -33.81 11.65
CA ALA A 341 16.18 -35.16 11.33
C ALA A 341 17.11 -36.28 11.82
N ILE A 342 18.44 -36.09 11.69
CA ILE A 342 19.43 -37.06 12.20
C ILE A 342 19.40 -37.08 13.72
N VAL A 343 19.36 -35.92 14.38
CA VAL A 343 19.21 -35.81 15.84
C VAL A 343 17.87 -36.36 16.30
N GLY A 344 16.78 -36.11 15.52
CA GLY A 344 15.45 -36.65 15.80
C GLY A 344 15.38 -38.18 15.73
N CYS A 345 16.06 -38.80 14.76
CA CYS A 345 16.17 -40.28 14.69
C CYS A 345 16.99 -40.86 15.85
N GLY A 346 18.07 -40.17 16.25
CA GLY A 346 18.85 -40.57 17.43
C GLY A 346 18.07 -40.48 18.75
N LEU A 347 17.26 -39.40 18.88
CA LEU A 347 16.37 -39.19 20.02
C LEU A 347 15.19 -40.20 20.07
N MET A 348 14.70 -40.66 18.90
CA MET A 348 13.64 -41.68 18.87
C MET A 348 14.08 -43.02 19.44
N VAL A 349 15.35 -43.41 19.26
CA VAL A 349 15.88 -44.62 19.84
C VAL A 349 16.01 -44.51 21.37
N VAL A 350 16.42 -43.35 21.86
CA VAL A 350 16.49 -43.09 23.32
C VAL A 350 15.10 -42.93 23.92
N TRP A 351 14.15 -42.36 23.16
CA TRP A 351 12.76 -42.20 23.62
C TRP A 351 12.02 -43.54 23.76
N SER A 352 12.32 -44.55 22.91
CA SER A 352 11.66 -45.86 23.04
C SER A 352 11.98 -46.56 24.34
N GLU A 353 13.15 -46.31 24.93
CA GLU A 353 13.50 -46.82 26.27
C GLU A 353 12.91 -45.97 27.41
N TYR A 354 12.69 -44.69 27.18
CA TYR A 354 12.17 -43.76 28.18
C TYR A 354 10.65 -43.85 28.38
N THR A 355 9.92 -44.26 27.33
CA THR A 355 8.45 -44.37 27.37
C THR A 355 7.93 -45.50 28.26
N SER A 356 8.76 -46.51 28.54
CA SER A 356 8.39 -47.59 29.49
C SER A 356 8.34 -47.11 30.94
N LEU A 357 9.11 -46.09 31.32
CA LEU A 357 9.10 -45.53 32.67
C LEU A 357 8.04 -44.43 32.86
N GLN A 358 7.62 -43.74 31.76
CA GLN A 358 6.64 -42.66 31.84
C GLN A 358 5.19 -43.15 32.05
N ASN A 359 4.87 -44.39 31.66
CA ASN A 359 3.50 -44.89 31.83
C ASN A 359 3.08 -45.03 33.30
N GLN A 360 4.02 -45.14 34.21
CA GLN A 360 3.76 -45.17 35.65
C GLN A 360 3.64 -43.76 36.27
N LEU A 361 4.29 -42.75 35.66
CA LEU A 361 4.19 -41.34 36.11
C LEU A 361 2.94 -40.65 35.60
N THR A 362 2.41 -41.08 34.44
CA THR A 362 1.23 -40.45 33.80
C THR A 362 -0.06 -40.65 34.60
N GLU A 363 -0.19 -41.71 35.41
CA GLU A 363 -1.37 -41.92 36.21
C GLU A 363 -1.48 -40.93 37.41
N VAL A 364 -0.33 -40.59 37.98
CA VAL A 364 -0.24 -39.57 39.05
C VAL A 364 -0.34 -38.16 38.49
N GLU A 365 0.21 -37.87 37.30
CA GLU A 365 0.10 -36.59 36.65
C GLU A 365 -1.33 -36.31 36.13
N THR A 366 -2.05 -37.33 35.69
CA THR A 366 -3.47 -37.17 35.28
C THR A 366 -4.36 -36.75 36.45
N GLN A 367 -4.16 -37.31 37.62
CA GLN A 367 -4.87 -36.89 38.83
C GLN A 367 -4.47 -35.46 39.26
N ARG A 368 -3.21 -35.10 39.10
CA ARG A 368 -2.72 -33.76 39.42
C ARG A 368 -3.24 -32.71 38.39
N GLN A 369 -3.30 -33.07 37.11
CA GLN A 369 -3.86 -32.20 36.08
C GLN A 369 -5.39 -32.00 36.24
N GLN A 370 -6.12 -33.05 36.65
CA GLN A 370 -7.55 -32.85 36.97
C GLN A 370 -7.76 -31.91 38.14
N MET A 371 -6.94 -32.01 39.19
CA MET A 371 -7.02 -31.05 40.30
C MET A 371 -6.56 -29.65 39.89
N GLN A 372 -5.52 -29.55 39.03
CA GLN A 372 -5.04 -28.27 38.51
C GLN A 372 -6.11 -27.55 37.63
N GLN A 373 -6.86 -28.31 36.82
CA GLN A 373 -7.97 -27.76 36.05
C GLN A 373 -9.09 -27.14 36.93
N TYR A 374 -9.35 -27.73 38.09
CA TYR A 374 -10.31 -27.13 39.06
C TYR A 374 -9.75 -25.86 39.71
N VAL A 375 -8.45 -25.82 40.00
CA VAL A 375 -7.77 -24.65 40.54
C VAL A 375 -7.70 -23.52 39.51
N ASP A 376 -7.39 -23.85 38.26
CA ASP A 376 -7.27 -22.85 37.16
C ASP A 376 -8.65 -22.30 36.76
N ARG A 377 -9.70 -23.13 36.72
CA ARG A 377 -11.07 -22.64 36.60
C ARG A 377 -11.50 -21.72 37.74
N GLY A 378 -11.03 -22.03 38.96
CA GLY A 378 -11.27 -21.15 40.12
C GLY A 378 -10.55 -19.80 39.95
N LYS A 379 -9.30 -19.79 39.46
CA LYS A 379 -8.55 -18.56 39.18
C LYS A 379 -9.17 -17.73 38.06
N ASP A 380 -9.62 -18.40 36.98
CA ASP A 380 -10.30 -17.69 35.88
C ASP A 380 -11.60 -17.00 36.34
N VAL A 381 -12.37 -17.68 37.21
CA VAL A 381 -13.58 -17.09 37.83
C VAL A 381 -13.22 -15.92 38.72
N VAL A 382 -12.17 -16.04 39.52
CA VAL A 382 -11.69 -14.92 40.39
C VAL A 382 -11.16 -13.78 39.53
N GLY A 383 -10.37 -14.07 38.47
CA GLY A 383 -9.88 -13.04 37.54
C GLY A 383 -10.99 -12.34 36.77
N GLN A 384 -12.01 -13.09 36.34
CA GLN A 384 -13.19 -12.49 35.72
C GLN A 384 -13.99 -11.62 36.71
N TRP A 385 -14.10 -12.06 37.95
CA TRP A 385 -14.75 -11.26 39.00
C TRP A 385 -13.96 -10.00 39.33
N GLU A 386 -12.65 -10.06 39.44
CA GLU A 386 -11.80 -8.89 39.64
C GLU A 386 -11.91 -7.90 38.48
N TYR A 387 -11.94 -8.44 37.23
CA TYR A 387 -12.11 -7.60 36.04
C TYR A 387 -13.47 -6.92 36.02
N VAL A 388 -14.57 -7.65 36.30
CA VAL A 388 -15.92 -7.10 36.32
C VAL A 388 -16.06 -6.10 37.48
N SER A 389 -15.50 -6.41 38.65
CA SER A 389 -15.51 -5.50 39.81
C SER A 389 -14.75 -4.21 39.52
N ARG A 390 -13.58 -4.31 38.90
CA ARG A 390 -12.81 -3.13 38.48
C ARG A 390 -13.58 -2.31 37.45
N TRP A 391 -14.12 -2.95 36.42
CA TRP A 391 -14.93 -2.29 35.40
C TRP A 391 -16.18 -1.60 36.00
N GLN A 392 -16.85 -2.23 36.94
CA GLN A 392 -17.97 -1.60 37.67
C GLN A 392 -17.54 -0.34 38.47
N HIS A 393 -16.40 -0.42 39.14
CA HIS A 393 -15.88 0.74 39.91
C HIS A 393 -15.45 1.87 38.94
N GLU A 394 -14.80 1.53 37.85
CA GLU A 394 -14.39 2.51 36.83
C GLU A 394 -15.59 3.19 36.16
N SER A 395 -16.60 2.40 35.77
CA SER A 395 -17.81 2.95 35.15
C SER A 395 -18.67 3.78 36.06
N LEU A 396 -18.75 3.41 37.34
CA LEU A 396 -19.46 4.19 38.36
C LEU A 396 -18.75 5.52 38.63
N ALA A 397 -17.41 5.50 38.73
CA ALA A 397 -16.62 6.71 38.90
C ALA A 397 -16.75 7.64 37.69
N ALA A 398 -16.66 7.12 36.48
CA ALA A 398 -16.83 7.92 35.26
C ALA A 398 -18.23 8.55 35.17
N ASN A 399 -19.28 7.80 35.49
CA ASN A 399 -20.64 8.30 35.45
C ASN A 399 -20.90 9.37 36.50
N GLN A 400 -20.28 9.25 37.66
CA GLN A 400 -20.36 10.28 38.72
C GLN A 400 -19.68 11.58 38.29
N GLU A 401 -18.49 11.48 37.64
CA GLU A 401 -17.79 12.66 37.16
C GLU A 401 -18.55 13.35 36.01
N ILE A 402 -19.12 12.55 35.07
CA ILE A 402 -19.95 13.10 34.01
C ILE A 402 -21.19 13.81 34.57
N ALA A 403 -21.85 13.22 35.57
CA ALA A 403 -23.00 13.84 36.23
C ALA A 403 -22.61 15.13 36.92
N ALA A 404 -21.52 15.14 37.67
CA ALA A 404 -21.00 16.32 38.35
C ALA A 404 -20.61 17.45 37.37
N LEU A 405 -20.07 17.08 36.21
CA LEU A 405 -19.75 18.04 35.14
C LEU A 405 -21.04 18.59 34.52
N ALA A 406 -22.02 17.73 34.26
CA ALA A 406 -23.29 18.13 33.64
C ALA A 406 -24.08 19.15 34.48
N GLU A 407 -23.92 19.14 35.82
CA GLU A 407 -24.55 20.13 36.71
C GLU A 407 -23.92 21.53 36.59
N VAL A 408 -22.70 21.62 36.12
CA VAL A 408 -21.92 22.87 36.07
C VAL A 408 -21.91 23.47 34.63
N LEU A 409 -22.35 22.69 33.66
CA LEU A 409 -22.37 23.13 32.25
C LEU A 409 -23.46 24.20 32.02
N PRO A 410 -23.13 25.31 31.34
CA PRO A 410 -24.11 26.27 30.82
C PRO A 410 -25.09 25.64 29.82
N SER A 411 -26.12 26.39 29.46
CA SER A 411 -27.10 25.92 28.47
C SER A 411 -26.45 25.58 27.14
N ARG A 412 -26.97 24.58 26.43
CA ARG A 412 -26.47 24.11 25.13
C ARG A 412 -26.41 25.19 24.03
N GLU A 413 -27.15 26.25 24.16
CA GLU A 413 -27.17 27.38 23.27
C GLU A 413 -25.90 28.24 23.38
N ARG A 414 -25.21 28.20 24.52
CA ARG A 414 -24.04 29.03 24.81
C ARG A 414 -22.71 28.28 24.78
N LEU A 415 -22.75 26.96 25.07
CA LEU A 415 -21.55 26.16 25.16
C LEU A 415 -21.81 24.71 24.66
N ILE A 416 -20.94 24.20 23.81
CA ILE A 416 -20.99 22.82 23.31
C ILE A 416 -19.66 22.12 23.62
N LEU A 417 -19.74 20.98 24.29
CA LEU A 417 -18.59 20.10 24.46
C LEU A 417 -18.38 19.29 23.17
N THR A 418 -17.19 19.37 22.61
CA THR A 418 -16.81 18.60 21.43
C THR A 418 -16.06 17.32 21.79
N ARG A 419 -15.42 17.32 22.96
CA ARG A 419 -14.68 16.15 23.45
C ARG A 419 -14.64 16.15 24.97
N LEU A 420 -14.91 14.98 25.54
CA LEU A 420 -14.72 14.69 26.96
C LEU A 420 -13.83 13.46 27.07
N GLN A 421 -12.73 13.56 27.79
CA GLN A 421 -11.79 12.47 27.99
C GLN A 421 -11.47 12.35 29.48
N LEU A 422 -11.68 11.15 30.01
CA LEU A 422 -11.42 10.81 31.41
C LEU A 422 -10.35 9.73 31.44
N GLU A 423 -9.23 9.99 32.07
CA GLU A 423 -8.09 9.07 32.14
C GLU A 423 -7.74 8.76 33.63
N ASN A 424 -7.31 7.52 33.86
CA ASN A 424 -6.79 7.07 35.17
C ASN A 424 -7.76 7.24 36.36
N LEU A 425 -9.06 6.99 36.16
CA LEU A 425 -10.08 7.17 37.22
C LEU A 425 -9.92 6.20 38.39
N VAL A 426 -9.24 5.08 38.21
CA VAL A 426 -9.06 4.04 39.23
C VAL A 426 -7.94 4.37 40.22
N ASP A 427 -6.86 4.97 39.73
CA ASP A 427 -5.77 5.47 40.56
C ASP A 427 -6.07 6.92 40.95
N ALA A 428 -6.88 7.11 42.01
CA ALA A 428 -7.34 8.41 42.50
C ALA A 428 -6.23 9.46 42.73
N LYS A 429 -4.98 9.08 42.58
CA LYS A 429 -3.83 9.98 42.74
C LYS A 429 -3.49 10.79 41.48
N ASN A 430 -3.95 10.35 40.26
CA ASN A 430 -3.53 10.97 39.00
C ASN A 430 -4.65 10.95 37.94
N GLY A 431 -5.90 10.93 38.30
CA GLY A 431 -7.02 11.02 37.39
C GLY A 431 -7.00 12.35 36.63
N MET A 432 -7.23 12.35 35.34
CA MET A 432 -7.27 13.55 34.52
C MET A 432 -8.58 13.64 33.75
N LEU A 433 -9.21 14.78 33.85
CA LEU A 433 -10.37 15.17 33.06
C LEU A 433 -9.92 16.21 32.03
N ARG A 434 -10.14 15.93 30.78
CA ARG A 434 -9.92 16.88 29.67
C ARG A 434 -11.23 17.16 28.97
N VAL A 435 -11.54 18.44 28.83
CA VAL A 435 -12.75 18.93 28.18
C VAL A 435 -12.38 19.90 27.08
N ASP A 436 -12.73 19.57 25.85
CA ASP A 436 -12.64 20.48 24.70
C ASP A 436 -14.06 20.91 24.31
N GLY A 437 -14.24 22.17 23.95
CA GLY A 437 -15.55 22.68 23.55
C GLY A 437 -15.49 23.96 22.74
N LEU A 438 -16.67 24.39 22.35
CA LEU A 438 -16.93 25.65 21.66
C LEU A 438 -17.85 26.51 22.53
N CYS A 439 -17.64 27.82 22.57
CA CYS A 439 -18.46 28.74 23.33
C CYS A 439 -18.79 29.99 22.52
N GLU A 440 -19.95 30.56 22.82
CA GLU A 440 -20.40 31.83 22.25
C GLU A 440 -19.66 32.99 22.86
N ASP A 441 -19.52 32.98 24.23
CA ASP A 441 -18.82 34.00 24.96
C ASP A 441 -17.74 33.40 25.88
N VAL A 442 -16.62 34.09 26.00
CA VAL A 442 -15.51 33.73 26.88
C VAL A 442 -15.99 33.73 28.35
N GLU A 443 -16.95 34.58 28.70
CA GLU A 443 -17.50 34.70 30.04
C GLU A 443 -18.25 33.44 30.50
N ASP A 444 -18.85 32.69 29.56
CA ASP A 444 -19.49 31.40 29.85
C ASP A 444 -18.46 30.35 30.29
N VAL A 445 -17.29 30.34 29.67
CA VAL A 445 -16.17 29.45 30.05
C VAL A 445 -15.58 29.84 31.38
N LEU A 446 -15.46 31.14 31.65
CA LEU A 446 -14.97 31.63 32.96
C LEU A 446 -15.96 31.30 34.07
N THR A 447 -17.25 31.41 33.82
CA THR A 447 -18.31 31.04 34.75
C THR A 447 -18.29 29.54 35.05
N MET A 448 -18.14 28.71 34.01
CA MET A 448 -17.99 27.25 34.14
C MET A 448 -16.73 26.92 34.95
N ASN A 449 -15.59 27.56 34.63
CA ASN A 449 -14.34 27.38 35.38
C ASN A 449 -14.50 27.78 36.86
N SER A 450 -15.18 28.87 37.14
CA SER A 450 -15.46 29.30 38.53
C SER A 450 -16.32 28.28 39.28
N ALA A 451 -17.36 27.75 38.61
CA ALA A 451 -18.24 26.76 39.21
C ALA A 451 -17.54 25.39 39.41
N ILE A 452 -16.60 25.03 38.55
CA ILE A 452 -15.72 23.85 38.74
C ILE A 452 -14.75 24.13 39.94
N LEU A 453 -14.23 25.35 40.05
CA LEU A 453 -13.34 25.76 41.12
C LEU A 453 -14.07 25.86 42.48
N GLU A 454 -15.36 26.19 42.53
CA GLU A 454 -16.16 26.11 43.73
C GLU A 454 -16.28 24.69 44.28
N LYS A 455 -16.19 23.69 43.38
CA LYS A 455 -16.01 22.26 43.74
C LYS A 455 -14.51 21.90 43.91
N SER A 456 -13.69 22.82 44.40
CA SER A 456 -12.22 22.77 44.51
C SER A 456 -11.65 21.60 45.30
N ASP A 457 -12.48 20.95 46.13
CA ASP A 457 -12.08 19.75 46.87
C ASP A 457 -11.89 18.53 45.95
N HIS A 458 -12.41 18.62 44.70
CA HIS A 458 -12.37 17.50 43.73
C HIS A 458 -11.46 17.71 42.56
N TYR A 459 -11.23 18.98 42.15
CA TYR A 459 -10.49 19.30 40.95
C TYR A 459 -9.36 20.29 41.17
N ASP A 460 -8.25 20.11 40.49
CA ASP A 460 -7.19 21.08 40.30
C ASP A 460 -7.15 21.50 38.84
N LEU A 461 -7.68 22.70 38.56
CA LEU A 461 -7.85 23.18 37.17
C LEU A 461 -6.58 23.75 36.63
N ARG A 462 -6.23 23.31 35.40
CA ARG A 462 -5.17 23.88 34.57
C ARG A 462 -5.79 24.47 33.29
N PRO A 463 -6.29 25.71 33.30
CA PRO A 463 -6.85 26.31 32.10
C PRO A 463 -5.77 26.47 31.04
N GLN A 464 -5.99 25.89 29.85
CA GLN A 464 -5.01 25.90 28.75
C GLN A 464 -5.23 27.01 27.72
N GLY A 465 -6.25 27.81 27.86
CA GLY A 465 -6.50 28.96 26.99
C GLY A 465 -7.76 28.84 26.13
N ILE A 466 -8.19 29.99 25.64
CA ILE A 466 -9.32 30.12 24.74
C ILE A 466 -8.77 30.66 23.44
N GLU A 467 -9.05 29.96 22.35
CA GLU A 467 -8.58 30.27 21.00
C GLU A 467 -9.77 30.60 20.09
N PRO A 468 -9.62 31.44 19.06
CA PRO A 468 -10.67 31.64 18.07
C PRO A 468 -10.99 30.32 17.37
N ALA A 469 -12.27 30.01 17.22
CA ALA A 469 -12.74 28.85 16.47
C ALA A 469 -12.55 29.05 14.97
N SER A 470 -12.68 27.94 14.19
CA SER A 470 -12.60 28.02 12.71
C SER A 470 -13.76 28.85 12.14
N ALA A 471 -13.54 29.50 10.99
CA ALA A 471 -14.50 30.40 10.33
C ALA A 471 -15.86 29.74 9.97
N ASP A 472 -15.93 28.40 9.98
CA ASP A 472 -17.16 27.62 9.69
C ASP A 472 -17.91 27.18 10.96
N SER A 473 -17.52 27.66 12.13
CA SER A 473 -18.15 27.29 13.41
C SER A 473 -19.23 28.30 13.78
N ASP A 474 -20.38 27.80 14.23
CA ASP A 474 -21.46 28.62 14.80
C ASP A 474 -21.04 29.33 16.11
N PHE A 475 -19.92 28.93 16.70
CA PHE A 475 -19.34 29.47 17.92
C PHE A 475 -18.00 30.14 17.65
N PRO A 476 -17.79 31.40 18.09
CA PRO A 476 -16.60 32.18 17.77
C PRO A 476 -15.33 31.71 18.48
N SER A 477 -15.47 30.97 19.59
CA SER A 477 -14.32 30.61 20.42
C SER A 477 -14.30 29.13 20.76
N ARG A 478 -13.08 28.56 20.81
CA ARG A 478 -12.80 27.21 21.27
C ARG A 478 -12.04 27.28 22.58
N PHE A 479 -12.40 26.41 23.51
CA PHE A 479 -11.71 26.30 24.78
C PHE A 479 -11.21 24.89 25.04
N ARG A 480 -10.18 24.81 25.86
CA ARG A 480 -9.68 23.56 26.43
C ARG A 480 -9.43 23.73 27.92
N ILE A 481 -9.92 22.79 28.69
CA ILE A 481 -9.74 22.72 30.13
C ILE A 481 -9.16 21.35 30.46
N GLU A 482 -8.13 21.37 31.27
CA GLU A 482 -7.59 20.17 31.89
C GLU A 482 -7.76 20.30 33.41
N ALA A 483 -8.33 19.29 34.02
CA ALA A 483 -8.50 19.23 35.48
C ALA A 483 -7.89 17.93 35.99
N GLU A 484 -7.05 18.05 37.00
CA GLU A 484 -6.51 16.91 37.73
C GLU A 484 -7.46 16.55 38.86
N LEU A 485 -7.88 15.29 38.94
CA LEU A 485 -8.77 14.78 39.98
C LEU A 485 -7.98 14.59 41.31
N LYS A 486 -8.37 15.26 42.33
CA LYS A 486 -7.76 15.11 43.66
C LYS A 486 -8.16 13.79 44.32
N ASP A 487 -7.23 13.22 45.08
CA ASP A 487 -7.38 11.93 45.77
C ASP A 487 -8.54 12.00 46.82
N ARG A 488 -9.64 11.32 46.50
CA ARG A 488 -10.83 11.22 47.37
C ARG A 488 -10.59 10.40 48.64
N SER A 489 -9.52 9.62 48.72
CA SER A 489 -9.24 8.78 49.88
C SER A 489 -8.95 9.56 51.15
N LYS A 490 -8.64 10.85 51.03
CA LYS A 490 -8.36 11.74 52.16
C LYS A 490 -9.62 12.43 52.75
N THR A 491 -10.66 12.60 51.93
CA THR A 491 -11.90 13.27 52.36
C THR A 491 -12.85 12.33 53.11
N ALA A 492 -12.90 11.05 52.74
CA ALA A 492 -13.76 10.06 53.40
C ALA A 492 -13.34 9.77 54.85
N ASN A 493 -12.05 9.86 55.18
CA ASN A 493 -11.53 9.63 56.54
C ASN A 493 -11.80 10.80 57.52
N THR A 494 -12.28 11.94 56.99
CA THR A 494 -12.57 13.12 57.86
C THR A 494 -14.03 13.17 58.31
N GLU A 495 -14.93 12.50 57.59
CA GLU A 495 -16.36 12.41 57.92
C GLU A 495 -16.68 11.25 58.89
N GLU A 496 -15.90 10.15 58.92
CA GLU A 496 -16.07 9.06 59.88
C GLU A 496 -15.50 9.39 61.30
N SER A 497 -14.80 10.53 61.43
CA SER A 497 -14.25 10.95 62.72
C SER A 497 -15.03 12.12 63.36
N ARG A 498 -16.23 12.41 62.90
CA ARG A 498 -17.19 13.31 63.51
C ARG A 498 -18.49 12.55 63.85
#